data_bac5ace6ba503528e31a8cec65104182
#
_entry.id   bac5ace6ba503528e31a8cec65104182
#
_cell.length_a   1.000
_cell.length_b   1.000
_cell.length_c   1.000
_cell.angle_alpha   90.00
_cell.angle_beta   90.00
_cell.angle_gamma   90.00
#
_symmetry.space_group_name_H-M   'P 1'
#
loop_
_entity.id
_entity.type
_entity.pdbx_description
1 polymer ?
#
loop_
_entity_poly.entity_id
_entity_poly.type
_entity_poly.pdbx_seq_one_letter_code
_entity_poly.pdbx_strand_id
1 'polypeptide(L)'
;MAPVVLFCVAMGICFPGVLSHLNAITTGLFAFMTFSNSLGGGFRELADVARHPLPVAVIFGLLHVVMPLAALGLGTLCFPDAPLFTTGLVLEYSVPTAVAALMWVGISRGNGTLCLSVVMLDTLLSPVVIPATMKLLVGSVVELDAWGMIRDLLVMVAIPALAAMALYQGTKGAVAVKLKPRLSLPAKGAMLLIITSNATGCAPFLRNLTPTLVRVMIVVFCLCLLGFFLGYWAVRLLGWDFPTVETVAITSGMRNISAGAVLAQAYFPGDVLFPVAFSPVFLQATTAFIVKALRATKPGRADQAAWEARQAEAHAR
;
A
#
# COMPACT_ATOMS: atom_id res chain seq x y z
N MET A 1 16.72 5.46 -5.33
CA MET A 1 15.81 5.31 -4.16
C MET A 1 16.10 4.05 -3.36
N ALA A 2 16.18 2.84 -3.96
CA ALA A 2 16.41 1.61 -3.19
C ALA A 2 17.64 1.66 -2.25
N PRO A 3 18.83 2.10 -2.66
CA PRO A 3 19.97 2.16 -1.75
C PRO A 3 19.75 3.11 -0.55
N VAL A 4 19.03 4.22 -0.77
CA VAL A 4 18.72 5.18 0.30
C VAL A 4 17.75 4.58 1.31
N VAL A 5 16.73 3.84 0.85
CA VAL A 5 15.79 3.12 1.72
C VAL A 5 16.51 2.07 2.55
N LEU A 6 17.39 1.27 1.92
CA LEU A 6 18.20 0.27 2.65
C LEU A 6 19.11 0.93 3.70
N PHE A 7 19.72 2.07 3.37
CA PHE A 7 20.50 2.84 4.32
C PHE A 7 19.66 3.32 5.51
N CYS A 8 18.46 3.87 5.26
CA CYS A 8 17.52 4.30 6.30
C CYS A 8 17.09 3.14 7.22
N VAL A 9 16.81 1.97 6.63
CA VAL A 9 16.50 0.76 7.41
C VAL A 9 17.70 0.33 8.26
N ALA A 10 18.91 0.29 7.70
CA ALA A 10 20.13 -0.04 8.43
C ALA A 10 20.38 0.94 9.59
N MET A 11 20.19 2.25 9.37
CA MET A 11 20.32 3.26 10.42
C MET A 11 19.33 3.02 11.57
N GLY A 12 18.05 2.75 11.26
CA GLY A 12 17.04 2.44 12.27
C GLY A 12 17.38 1.21 13.10
N ILE A 13 17.90 0.15 12.46
CA ILE A 13 18.32 -1.09 13.14
C ILE A 13 19.59 -0.89 13.99
N CYS A 14 20.57 -0.13 13.49
CA CYS A 14 21.84 0.07 14.20
C CYS A 14 21.72 1.03 15.39
N PHE A 15 20.87 2.06 15.28
CA PHE A 15 20.76 3.15 16.26
C PHE A 15 19.33 3.31 16.81
N PRO A 16 18.66 2.24 17.28
CA PRO A 16 17.25 2.33 17.71
C PRO A 16 17.07 3.26 18.90
N GLY A 17 18.03 3.33 19.86
CA GLY A 17 17.93 4.16 21.05
C GLY A 17 17.81 5.66 20.76
N VAL A 18 18.43 6.16 19.69
CA VAL A 18 18.36 7.56 19.27
C VAL A 18 17.20 7.80 18.31
N LEU A 19 17.03 6.92 17.33
CA LEU A 19 16.10 7.14 16.22
C LEU A 19 14.65 6.77 16.57
N SER A 20 14.40 6.06 17.68
CA SER A 20 13.04 5.81 18.18
C SER A 20 12.29 7.11 18.58
N HIS A 21 13.00 8.19 18.90
CA HIS A 21 12.36 9.49 19.14
C HIS A 21 11.60 10.02 17.92
N LEU A 22 11.93 9.55 16.71
CA LEU A 22 11.18 9.87 15.50
C LEU A 22 9.72 9.37 15.56
N ASN A 23 9.43 8.33 16.37
CA ASN A 23 8.08 7.78 16.52
C ASN A 23 7.08 8.87 16.95
N ALA A 24 7.51 9.84 17.75
CA ALA A 24 6.65 10.93 18.22
C ALA A 24 6.12 11.84 17.09
N ILE A 25 6.81 11.91 15.95
CA ILE A 25 6.44 12.77 14.83
C ILE A 25 5.91 12.00 13.61
N THR A 26 5.93 10.66 13.64
CA THR A 26 5.54 9.82 12.48
C THR A 26 4.12 10.10 12.01
N THR A 27 3.16 10.29 12.91
CA THR A 27 1.77 10.62 12.57
C THR A 27 1.69 11.93 11.76
N GLY A 28 2.40 12.97 12.18
CA GLY A 28 2.48 14.25 11.47
C GLY A 28 3.18 14.13 10.11
N LEU A 29 4.29 13.39 10.05
CA LEU A 29 5.00 13.12 8.80
C LEU A 29 4.11 12.34 7.83
N PHE A 30 3.35 11.38 8.34
CA PHE A 30 2.43 10.60 7.51
C PHE A 30 1.27 11.45 6.99
N ALA A 31 0.68 12.32 7.83
CA ALA A 31 -0.36 13.28 7.42
C ALA A 31 0.15 14.21 6.31
N PHE A 32 1.36 14.76 6.45
CA PHE A 32 2.00 15.58 5.42
C PHE A 32 2.23 14.81 4.12
N MET A 33 2.71 13.57 4.22
CA MET A 33 2.93 12.71 3.06
C MET A 33 1.60 12.38 2.36
N THR A 34 0.54 12.08 3.12
CA THR A 34 -0.80 11.81 2.61
C THR A 34 -1.35 13.04 1.89
N PHE A 35 -1.25 14.22 2.47
CA PHE A 35 -1.63 15.47 1.83
C PHE A 35 -0.90 15.66 0.50
N SER A 36 0.43 15.57 0.51
CA SER A 36 1.26 15.76 -0.69
C SER A 36 0.91 14.77 -1.82
N ASN A 37 0.68 13.51 -1.48
CA ASN A 37 0.34 12.47 -2.44
C ASN A 37 -1.07 12.67 -3.03
N SER A 38 -2.02 13.13 -2.22
CA SER A 38 -3.41 13.34 -2.63
C SER A 38 -3.65 14.61 -3.46
N LEU A 39 -2.64 15.50 -3.61
CA LEU A 39 -2.72 16.67 -4.48
C LEU A 39 -2.80 16.35 -5.99
N GLY A 40 -2.80 15.08 -6.38
CA GLY A 40 -2.84 14.65 -7.78
C GLY A 40 -4.23 14.39 -8.33
N GLY A 41 -5.29 14.48 -7.52
CA GLY A 41 -6.67 14.24 -7.94
C GLY A 41 -7.67 14.94 -7.03
N GLY A 42 -8.93 14.99 -7.44
CA GLY A 42 -10.02 15.62 -6.71
C GLY A 42 -11.24 14.71 -6.58
N PHE A 43 -12.38 15.29 -6.23
CA PHE A 43 -13.63 14.54 -6.05
C PHE A 43 -14.20 13.95 -7.35
N ARG A 44 -13.76 14.45 -8.52
CA ARG A 44 -14.20 13.90 -9.82
C ARG A 44 -13.64 12.49 -10.03
N GLU A 45 -12.42 12.25 -9.62
CA GLU A 45 -11.76 10.94 -9.70
C GLU A 45 -12.46 9.93 -8.79
N LEU A 46 -13.01 10.38 -7.64
CA LEU A 46 -13.90 9.54 -6.82
C LEU A 46 -15.23 9.23 -7.54
N ALA A 47 -15.78 10.20 -8.26
CA ALA A 47 -17.02 9.97 -9.03
C ALA A 47 -16.81 8.99 -10.20
N ASP A 48 -15.58 8.86 -10.72
CA ASP A 48 -15.24 7.87 -11.75
C ASP A 48 -15.33 6.42 -11.25
N VAL A 49 -15.28 6.19 -9.94
CA VAL A 49 -15.62 4.90 -9.32
C VAL A 49 -17.00 4.43 -9.74
N ALA A 50 -17.97 5.35 -9.78
CA ALA A 50 -19.35 5.04 -10.17
C ALA A 50 -19.48 4.63 -11.66
N ARG A 51 -18.50 4.98 -12.49
CA ARG A 51 -18.45 4.59 -13.91
C ARG A 51 -17.85 3.20 -14.12
N HIS A 52 -17.07 2.71 -13.15
CA HIS A 52 -16.42 1.42 -13.21
C HIS A 52 -16.72 0.59 -11.93
N PRO A 53 -18.02 0.38 -11.60
CA PRO A 53 -18.40 -0.19 -10.30
C PRO A 53 -17.89 -1.64 -10.12
N LEU A 54 -17.91 -2.43 -11.18
CA LEU A 54 -17.51 -3.84 -11.10
C LEU A 54 -15.99 -4.02 -10.89
N PRO A 55 -15.08 -3.36 -11.66
CA PRO A 55 -13.65 -3.38 -11.36
C PRO A 55 -13.33 -2.93 -9.94
N VAL A 56 -13.95 -1.86 -9.48
CA VAL A 56 -13.75 -1.36 -8.11
C VAL A 56 -14.23 -2.36 -7.07
N ALA A 57 -15.42 -2.93 -7.24
CA ALA A 57 -15.95 -3.94 -6.33
C ALA A 57 -15.05 -5.19 -6.26
N VAL A 58 -14.51 -5.66 -7.38
CA VAL A 58 -13.56 -6.78 -7.41
C VAL A 58 -12.27 -6.42 -6.66
N ILE A 59 -11.71 -5.23 -6.91
CA ILE A 59 -10.51 -4.77 -6.20
C ILE A 59 -10.78 -4.71 -4.70
N PHE A 60 -11.88 -4.06 -4.26
CA PHE A 60 -12.21 -3.93 -2.84
C PHE A 60 -12.50 -5.28 -2.18
N GLY A 61 -13.16 -6.20 -2.87
CA GLY A 61 -13.35 -7.57 -2.42
C GLY A 61 -12.02 -8.29 -2.20
N LEU A 62 -11.07 -8.14 -3.13
CA LEU A 62 -9.72 -8.70 -2.97
C LEU A 62 -8.96 -8.01 -1.82
N LEU A 63 -8.97 -6.68 -1.76
CA LEU A 63 -8.22 -5.91 -0.78
C LEU A 63 -8.69 -6.13 0.66
N HIS A 64 -10.01 -6.07 0.88
CA HIS A 64 -10.59 -5.96 2.23
C HIS A 64 -11.31 -7.21 2.72
N VAL A 65 -11.50 -8.22 1.85
CA VAL A 65 -12.11 -9.49 2.25
C VAL A 65 -11.14 -10.64 2.02
N VAL A 66 -10.76 -10.89 0.77
CA VAL A 66 -10.00 -12.10 0.40
C VAL A 66 -8.61 -12.08 1.02
N MET A 67 -7.88 -10.97 0.90
CA MET A 67 -6.49 -10.91 1.40
C MET A 67 -6.39 -10.89 2.92
N PRO A 68 -7.21 -10.14 3.70
CA PRO A 68 -7.20 -10.26 5.15
C PRO A 68 -7.57 -11.65 5.65
N LEU A 69 -8.54 -12.34 5.01
CA LEU A 69 -8.90 -13.72 5.34
C LEU A 69 -7.77 -14.70 4.98
N ALA A 70 -7.09 -14.52 3.84
CA ALA A 70 -5.92 -15.32 3.48
C ALA A 70 -4.77 -15.11 4.47
N ALA A 71 -4.55 -13.87 4.92
CA ALA A 71 -3.56 -13.52 5.94
C ALA A 71 -3.88 -14.18 7.29
N LEU A 72 -5.16 -14.15 7.70
CA LEU A 72 -5.63 -14.84 8.89
C LEU A 72 -5.42 -16.36 8.77
N GLY A 73 -5.88 -16.96 7.67
CA GLY A 73 -5.81 -18.41 7.46
C GLY A 73 -4.36 -18.93 7.41
N LEU A 74 -3.48 -18.28 6.64
CA LEU A 74 -2.06 -18.66 6.61
C LEU A 74 -1.36 -18.34 7.93
N GLY A 75 -1.72 -17.24 8.58
CA GLY A 75 -1.18 -16.86 9.88
C GLY A 75 -1.50 -17.88 10.96
N THR A 76 -2.76 -18.26 11.11
CA THR A 76 -3.20 -19.26 12.10
C THR A 76 -2.62 -20.64 11.83
N LEU A 77 -2.46 -21.01 10.57
CA LEU A 77 -1.85 -22.28 10.18
C LEU A 77 -0.35 -22.32 10.46
N CYS A 78 0.37 -21.23 10.17
CA CYS A 78 1.83 -21.17 10.28
C CYS A 78 2.33 -20.76 11.69
N PHE A 79 1.49 -20.05 12.48
CA PHE A 79 1.86 -19.46 13.78
C PHE A 79 0.81 -19.75 14.88
N PRO A 80 0.43 -21.03 15.11
CA PRO A 80 -0.59 -21.35 16.14
C PRO A 80 -0.16 -20.88 17.53
N ASP A 81 1.14 -20.95 17.85
CA ASP A 81 1.71 -20.59 19.16
C ASP A 81 2.18 -19.12 19.23
N ALA A 82 2.02 -18.36 18.16
CA ALA A 82 2.48 -16.96 18.09
C ALA A 82 1.47 -16.06 17.35
N PRO A 83 0.25 -15.88 17.91
CA PRO A 83 -0.88 -15.21 17.24
C PRO A 83 -0.63 -13.73 16.94
N LEU A 84 0.34 -13.08 17.59
CA LEU A 84 0.70 -11.69 17.29
C LEU A 84 1.31 -11.53 15.89
N PHE A 85 2.04 -12.52 15.37
CA PHE A 85 2.50 -12.47 13.98
C PHE A 85 1.31 -12.59 13.00
N THR A 86 0.31 -13.43 13.32
CA THR A 86 -0.94 -13.49 12.56
C THR A 86 -1.66 -12.14 12.55
N THR A 87 -1.73 -11.47 13.72
CA THR A 87 -2.29 -10.12 13.84
C THR A 87 -1.55 -9.12 12.93
N GLY A 88 -0.23 -9.19 12.87
CA GLY A 88 0.59 -8.35 11.98
C GLY A 88 0.34 -8.62 10.50
N LEU A 89 0.18 -9.89 10.11
CA LEU A 89 -0.19 -10.26 8.74
C LEU A 89 -1.57 -9.73 8.37
N VAL A 90 -2.57 -9.87 9.26
CA VAL A 90 -3.91 -9.33 9.03
C VAL A 90 -3.88 -7.80 8.93
N LEU A 91 -3.12 -7.12 9.78
CA LEU A 91 -2.95 -5.66 9.71
C LEU A 91 -2.33 -5.23 8.38
N GLU A 92 -1.27 -5.90 7.93
CA GLU A 92 -0.60 -5.60 6.65
C GLU A 92 -1.58 -5.68 5.47
N TYR A 93 -2.47 -6.68 5.48
CA TYR A 93 -3.45 -6.87 4.41
C TYR A 93 -4.78 -6.15 4.63
N SER A 94 -4.95 -5.46 5.75
CA SER A 94 -6.09 -4.56 6.03
C SER A 94 -5.82 -3.11 5.61
N VAL A 95 -4.53 -2.70 5.49
CA VAL A 95 -4.20 -1.34 5.07
C VAL A 95 -4.51 -1.11 3.59
N PRO A 96 -4.77 0.16 3.18
CA PRO A 96 -5.15 0.47 1.81
C PRO A 96 -4.03 0.16 0.81
N THR A 97 -4.39 0.14 -0.46
CA THR A 97 -3.41 0.01 -1.55
C THR A 97 -2.39 1.16 -1.53
N ALA A 98 -1.17 0.88 -1.96
CA ALA A 98 -0.10 1.87 -1.95
C ALA A 98 -0.31 2.94 -3.02
N VAL A 99 -0.08 4.21 -2.69
CA VAL A 99 -0.02 5.31 -3.68
C VAL A 99 1.05 5.05 -4.76
N ALA A 100 2.11 4.30 -4.42
CA ALA A 100 3.14 3.87 -5.37
C ALA A 100 2.59 2.98 -6.50
N ALA A 101 1.42 2.36 -6.34
CA ALA A 101 0.74 1.63 -7.41
C ALA A 101 0.49 2.50 -8.64
N LEU A 102 0.17 3.79 -8.46
CA LEU A 102 0.00 4.75 -9.56
C LEU A 102 1.25 4.87 -10.44
N MET A 103 2.44 4.87 -9.81
CA MET A 103 3.71 4.91 -10.55
C MET A 103 3.89 3.64 -11.38
N TRP A 104 3.65 2.47 -10.79
CA TRP A 104 3.80 1.20 -11.48
C TRP A 104 2.77 1.01 -12.60
N VAL A 105 1.51 1.38 -12.35
CA VAL A 105 0.46 1.40 -13.37
C VAL A 105 0.80 2.36 -14.51
N GLY A 106 1.38 3.54 -14.20
CA GLY A 106 1.86 4.47 -15.22
C GLY A 106 3.02 3.92 -16.06
N ILE A 107 4.00 3.25 -15.42
CA ILE A 107 5.12 2.61 -16.12
C ILE A 107 4.63 1.46 -17.00
N SER A 108 3.67 0.68 -16.51
CA SER A 108 3.10 -0.46 -17.22
C SER A 108 1.99 -0.09 -18.18
N ARG A 109 1.64 1.18 -18.31
CA ARG A 109 0.56 1.67 -19.20
C ARG A 109 -0.81 1.07 -18.90
N GLY A 110 -1.05 0.74 -17.63
CA GLY A 110 -2.35 0.29 -17.13
C GLY A 110 -3.38 1.42 -17.11
N ASN A 111 -4.56 1.13 -16.58
CA ASN A 111 -5.64 2.11 -16.41
C ASN A 111 -5.36 3.04 -15.23
N GLY A 112 -4.68 4.15 -15.48
CA GLY A 112 -4.29 5.13 -14.46
C GLY A 112 -5.48 5.79 -13.77
N THR A 113 -6.59 6.03 -14.48
CA THR A 113 -7.82 6.59 -13.90
C THR A 113 -8.41 5.64 -12.88
N LEU A 114 -8.57 4.36 -13.23
CA LEU A 114 -9.05 3.33 -12.30
C LEU A 114 -8.13 3.23 -11.07
N CYS A 115 -6.82 3.19 -11.28
CA CYS A 115 -5.85 3.11 -10.18
C CYS A 115 -5.98 4.31 -9.24
N LEU A 116 -6.05 5.53 -9.77
CA LEU A 116 -6.18 6.75 -8.99
C LEU A 116 -7.48 6.75 -8.18
N SER A 117 -8.61 6.41 -8.81
CA SER A 117 -9.90 6.33 -8.15
C SER A 117 -9.90 5.32 -7.00
N VAL A 118 -9.32 4.13 -7.23
CA VAL A 118 -9.18 3.09 -6.18
C VAL A 118 -8.31 3.59 -5.03
N VAL A 119 -7.13 4.12 -5.31
CA VAL A 119 -6.21 4.64 -4.28
C VAL A 119 -6.88 5.70 -3.42
N MET A 120 -7.61 6.63 -4.04
CA MET A 120 -8.28 7.72 -3.31
C MET A 120 -9.44 7.20 -2.45
N LEU A 121 -10.30 6.36 -3.03
CA LEU A 121 -11.43 5.79 -2.29
C LEU A 121 -10.94 4.92 -1.13
N ASP A 122 -9.96 4.06 -1.36
CA ASP A 122 -9.39 3.15 -0.38
C ASP A 122 -8.74 3.94 0.78
N THR A 123 -8.00 5.00 0.45
CA THR A 123 -7.43 5.91 1.45
C THR A 123 -8.50 6.55 2.34
N LEU A 124 -9.62 7.01 1.75
CA LEU A 124 -10.70 7.64 2.50
C LEU A 124 -11.52 6.66 3.35
N LEU A 125 -11.65 5.41 2.92
CA LEU A 125 -12.37 4.37 3.65
C LEU A 125 -11.52 3.74 4.77
N SER A 126 -10.19 3.85 4.69
CA SER A 126 -9.26 3.21 5.62
C SER A 126 -9.54 3.47 7.12
N PRO A 127 -9.98 4.67 7.56
CA PRO A 127 -10.29 4.91 8.97
C PRO A 127 -11.42 4.04 9.54
N VAL A 128 -12.28 3.52 8.69
CA VAL A 128 -13.38 2.64 9.09
C VAL A 128 -13.01 1.19 8.81
N VAL A 129 -12.49 0.91 7.61
CA VAL A 129 -12.24 -0.45 7.15
C VAL A 129 -11.14 -1.13 7.96
N ILE A 130 -10.02 -0.45 8.27
CA ILE A 130 -8.92 -1.05 9.02
C ILE A 130 -9.36 -1.46 10.42
N PRO A 131 -9.90 -0.55 11.28
CA PRO A 131 -10.30 -0.93 12.62
C PRO A 131 -11.42 -1.97 12.64
N ALA A 132 -12.35 -1.91 11.68
CA ALA A 132 -13.43 -2.89 11.57
C ALA A 132 -12.87 -4.29 11.23
N THR A 133 -11.97 -4.39 10.24
CA THR A 133 -11.32 -5.66 9.87
C THR A 133 -10.50 -6.22 11.03
N MET A 134 -9.69 -5.37 11.69
CA MET A 134 -8.88 -5.79 12.83
C MET A 134 -9.75 -6.27 14.00
N LYS A 135 -10.81 -5.53 14.35
CA LYS A 135 -11.73 -5.94 15.40
C LYS A 135 -12.43 -7.26 15.07
N LEU A 136 -12.85 -7.44 13.82
CA LEU A 136 -13.57 -8.65 13.39
C LEU A 136 -12.67 -9.89 13.37
N LEU A 137 -11.44 -9.77 12.84
CA LEU A 137 -10.59 -10.92 12.58
C LEU A 137 -9.64 -11.27 13.72
N VAL A 138 -9.14 -10.27 14.46
CA VAL A 138 -8.12 -10.48 15.50
C VAL A 138 -8.46 -9.83 16.85
N GLY A 139 -9.66 -9.27 17.02
CA GLY A 139 -10.10 -8.61 18.24
C GLY A 139 -10.20 -9.55 19.45
N SER A 140 -10.19 -10.86 19.27
CA SER A 140 -10.09 -11.85 20.35
C SER A 140 -8.65 -12.10 20.83
N VAL A 141 -7.66 -11.69 20.04
CA VAL A 141 -6.22 -11.90 20.32
C VAL A 141 -5.62 -10.68 21.01
N VAL A 142 -6.09 -9.48 20.64
CA VAL A 142 -5.53 -8.20 21.12
C VAL A 142 -6.68 -7.26 21.50
N GLU A 143 -6.60 -6.66 22.70
CA GLU A 143 -7.48 -5.55 23.06
C GLU A 143 -7.20 -4.36 22.14
N LEU A 144 -8.18 -3.99 21.31
CA LEU A 144 -8.04 -2.96 20.30
C LEU A 144 -8.79 -1.69 20.70
N ASP A 145 -8.08 -0.58 20.86
CA ASP A 145 -8.71 0.75 20.88
C ASP A 145 -9.14 1.17 19.45
N ALA A 146 -10.27 0.61 19.02
CA ALA A 146 -10.79 0.88 17.68
C ALA A 146 -11.15 2.36 17.48
N TRP A 147 -11.63 3.05 18.54
CA TRP A 147 -11.97 4.47 18.45
C TRP A 147 -10.74 5.37 18.36
N GLY A 148 -9.70 5.09 19.14
CA GLY A 148 -8.41 5.77 19.02
C GLY A 148 -7.82 5.59 17.63
N MET A 149 -7.85 4.36 17.11
CA MET A 149 -7.36 4.04 15.75
C MET A 149 -8.17 4.77 14.66
N ILE A 150 -9.50 4.82 14.75
CA ILE A 150 -10.35 5.60 13.83
C ILE A 150 -9.94 7.07 13.86
N ARG A 151 -9.84 7.67 15.04
CA ARG A 151 -9.48 9.08 15.22
C ARG A 151 -8.11 9.39 14.60
N ASP A 152 -7.12 8.57 14.89
CA ASP A 152 -5.76 8.79 14.39
C ASP A 152 -5.68 8.61 12.87
N LEU A 153 -6.39 7.63 12.31
CA LEU A 153 -6.52 7.45 10.87
C LEU A 153 -7.27 8.61 10.19
N LEU A 154 -8.28 9.17 10.84
CA LEU A 154 -8.93 10.39 10.33
C LEU A 154 -7.94 11.55 10.25
N VAL A 155 -7.14 11.78 11.30
CA VAL A 155 -6.18 12.88 11.37
C VAL A 155 -4.99 12.67 10.42
N MET A 156 -4.44 11.46 10.34
CA MET A 156 -3.24 11.23 9.54
C MET A 156 -3.51 10.87 8.08
N VAL A 157 -4.75 10.45 7.75
CA VAL A 157 -5.10 9.95 6.41
C VAL A 157 -6.26 10.72 5.79
N ALA A 158 -7.48 10.61 6.36
CA ALA A 158 -8.67 11.12 5.69
C ALA A 158 -8.70 12.65 5.60
N ILE A 159 -8.45 13.36 6.69
CA ILE A 159 -8.47 14.84 6.72
C ILE A 159 -7.41 15.42 5.77
N PRO A 160 -6.13 15.00 5.80
CA PRO A 160 -5.14 15.49 4.85
C PRO A 160 -5.48 15.17 3.39
N ALA A 161 -6.02 13.96 3.11
CA ALA A 161 -6.44 13.59 1.76
C ALA A 161 -7.58 14.47 1.27
N LEU A 162 -8.64 14.65 2.08
CA LEU A 162 -9.79 15.51 1.75
C LEU A 162 -9.36 16.96 1.54
N ALA A 163 -8.48 17.51 2.39
CA ALA A 163 -7.94 18.86 2.24
C ALA A 163 -7.17 19.02 0.92
N ALA A 164 -6.34 18.03 0.56
CA ALA A 164 -5.61 18.05 -0.71
C ALA A 164 -6.55 17.97 -1.92
N MET A 165 -7.57 17.10 -1.87
CA MET A 165 -8.58 16.95 -2.91
C MET A 165 -9.43 18.22 -3.08
N ALA A 166 -9.84 18.85 -1.97
CA ALA A 166 -10.58 20.11 -2.00
C ALA A 166 -9.72 21.23 -2.62
N LEU A 167 -8.44 21.30 -2.27
CA LEU A 167 -7.51 22.26 -2.85
C LEU A 167 -7.29 22.00 -4.35
N TYR A 168 -7.15 20.74 -4.76
CA TYR A 168 -7.07 20.36 -6.17
C TYR A 168 -8.33 20.81 -6.94
N GLN A 169 -9.51 20.50 -6.41
CA GLN A 169 -10.80 20.85 -7.03
C GLN A 169 -10.99 22.37 -7.08
N GLY A 170 -10.74 23.09 -5.99
CA GLY A 170 -10.89 24.55 -5.91
C GLY A 170 -9.93 25.31 -6.84
N THR A 171 -8.75 24.75 -7.08
CA THR A 171 -7.75 25.34 -7.99
C THR A 171 -7.85 24.81 -9.42
N LYS A 172 -8.87 23.99 -9.75
CA LYS A 172 -9.04 23.32 -11.04
C LYS A 172 -7.77 22.59 -11.50
N GLY A 173 -7.07 21.93 -10.56
CA GLY A 173 -5.84 21.20 -10.81
C GLY A 173 -4.55 22.02 -10.83
N ALA A 174 -4.59 23.35 -10.72
CA ALA A 174 -3.40 24.18 -10.75
C ALA A 174 -2.42 23.84 -9.61
N VAL A 175 -2.92 23.38 -8.45
CA VAL A 175 -2.10 22.94 -7.31
C VAL A 175 -1.25 21.71 -7.66
N ALA A 176 -1.74 20.81 -8.49
CA ALA A 176 -0.97 19.63 -8.93
C ALA A 176 0.27 20.05 -9.74
N VAL A 177 0.16 21.11 -10.52
CA VAL A 177 1.28 21.61 -11.34
C VAL A 177 2.25 22.45 -10.52
N LYS A 178 1.75 23.31 -9.62
CA LYS A 178 2.56 24.30 -8.91
C LYS A 178 3.12 23.82 -7.56
N LEU A 179 2.28 23.17 -6.76
CA LEU A 179 2.59 22.82 -5.37
C LEU A 179 3.11 21.39 -5.23
N LYS A 180 2.50 20.41 -5.88
CA LYS A 180 2.89 19.00 -5.77
C LYS A 180 4.37 18.76 -6.11
N PRO A 181 4.97 19.34 -7.18
CA PRO A 181 6.40 19.19 -7.44
C PRO A 181 7.28 19.72 -6.31
N ARG A 182 6.90 20.85 -5.68
CA ARG A 182 7.63 21.46 -4.56
C ARG A 182 7.56 20.61 -3.29
N LEU A 183 6.42 19.96 -3.03
CA LEU A 183 6.25 19.09 -1.88
C LEU A 183 6.81 17.67 -2.10
N SER A 184 7.10 17.28 -3.33
CA SER A 184 7.57 15.94 -3.67
C SER A 184 8.87 15.58 -2.95
N LEU A 185 9.84 16.48 -2.89
CA LEU A 185 11.11 16.22 -2.20
C LEU A 185 10.95 16.17 -0.68
N PRO A 186 10.28 17.13 0.00
CA PRO A 186 9.94 17.01 1.42
C PRO A 186 9.13 15.74 1.76
N ALA A 187 8.16 15.37 0.91
CA ALA A 187 7.37 14.15 1.13
C ALA A 187 8.22 12.87 1.04
N LYS A 188 9.21 12.82 0.14
CA LYS A 188 10.19 11.72 0.11
C LYS A 188 11.06 11.72 1.37
N GLY A 189 11.46 12.88 1.87
CA GLY A 189 12.17 13.01 3.15
C GLY A 189 11.34 12.48 4.32
N ALA A 190 10.06 12.88 4.41
CA ALA A 190 9.14 12.36 5.41
C ALA A 190 8.98 10.83 5.33
N MET A 191 8.86 10.28 4.13
CA MET A 191 8.81 8.83 3.91
C MET A 191 10.07 8.12 4.43
N LEU A 192 11.26 8.67 4.18
CA LEU A 192 12.52 8.10 4.66
C LEU A 192 12.61 8.14 6.19
N LEU A 193 12.17 9.23 6.82
CA LEU A 193 12.11 9.34 8.28
C LEU A 193 11.13 8.32 8.89
N ILE A 194 9.95 8.13 8.28
CA ILE A 194 8.99 7.10 8.69
C ILE A 194 9.60 5.70 8.57
N ILE A 195 10.27 5.39 7.46
CA ILE A 195 10.95 4.09 7.26
C ILE A 195 12.03 3.87 8.31
N THR A 196 12.83 4.90 8.62
CA THR A 196 13.85 4.82 9.67
C THR A 196 13.23 4.56 11.03
N SER A 197 12.18 5.29 11.39
CA SER A 197 11.41 5.12 12.62
C SER A 197 10.84 3.70 12.73
N ASN A 198 10.17 3.21 11.70
CA ASN A 198 9.61 1.85 11.67
C ASN A 198 10.71 0.77 11.82
N ALA A 199 11.89 0.98 11.24
CA ALA A 199 13.01 0.06 11.34
C ALA A 199 13.57 -0.05 12.76
N THR A 200 13.42 0.99 13.61
CA THR A 200 13.84 0.91 15.03
C THR A 200 13.06 -0.16 15.79
N GLY A 201 11.75 -0.30 15.52
CA GLY A 201 10.91 -1.31 16.13
C GLY A 201 11.24 -2.75 15.65
N CYS A 202 11.85 -2.89 14.47
CA CYS A 202 12.29 -4.19 13.95
C CYS A 202 13.70 -4.60 14.42
N ALA A 203 14.47 -3.68 15.02
CA ALA A 203 15.84 -3.93 15.41
C ALA A 203 16.02 -5.17 16.34
N PRO A 204 15.18 -5.42 17.37
CA PRO A 204 15.30 -6.60 18.22
C PRO A 204 15.17 -7.91 17.45
N PHE A 205 14.25 -7.97 16.49
CA PHE A 205 13.98 -9.17 15.68
C PHE A 205 15.10 -9.47 14.69
N LEU A 206 15.66 -8.45 14.05
CA LEU A 206 16.73 -8.63 13.04
C LEU A 206 18.09 -8.92 13.66
N ARG A 207 18.31 -8.53 14.93
CA ARG A 207 19.53 -8.89 15.67
C ARG A 207 19.54 -10.34 16.13
N ASN A 208 18.36 -10.94 16.34
CA ASN A 208 18.18 -12.31 16.82
C ASN A 208 17.20 -13.06 15.92
N LEU A 209 17.66 -13.39 14.70
CA LEU A 209 16.84 -14.13 13.73
C LEU A 209 16.57 -15.55 14.26
N THR A 210 15.27 -15.84 14.44
CA THR A 210 14.79 -17.17 14.82
C THR A 210 14.17 -17.89 13.62
N PRO A 211 14.05 -19.22 13.62
CA PRO A 211 13.33 -19.95 12.59
C PRO A 211 11.88 -19.45 12.38
N THR A 212 11.23 -19.00 13.46
CA THR A 212 9.89 -18.42 13.40
C THR A 212 9.89 -17.11 12.59
N LEU A 213 10.85 -16.21 12.80
CA LEU A 213 10.97 -14.98 12.05
C LEU A 213 11.23 -15.23 10.56
N VAL A 214 12.08 -16.21 10.24
CA VAL A 214 12.30 -16.63 8.83
C VAL A 214 10.98 -17.15 8.21
N ARG A 215 10.21 -17.92 8.96
CA ARG A 215 8.89 -18.39 8.51
C ARG A 215 7.93 -17.21 8.27
N VAL A 216 7.93 -16.19 9.16
CA VAL A 216 7.13 -14.96 8.94
C VAL A 216 7.53 -14.28 7.62
N MET A 217 8.83 -14.10 7.37
CA MET A 217 9.32 -13.50 6.11
C MET A 217 8.83 -14.26 4.87
N ILE A 218 8.86 -15.60 4.91
CA ILE A 218 8.37 -16.44 3.82
C ILE A 218 6.86 -16.27 3.64
N VAL A 219 6.08 -16.29 4.72
CA VAL A 219 4.61 -16.13 4.65
C VAL A 219 4.22 -14.75 4.12
N VAL A 220 4.88 -13.67 4.57
CA VAL A 220 4.68 -12.31 4.05
C VAL A 220 4.97 -12.25 2.55
N PHE A 221 6.07 -12.88 2.10
CA PHE A 221 6.40 -12.95 0.67
C PHE A 221 5.37 -13.74 -0.14
N CYS A 222 4.92 -14.89 0.37
CA CYS A 222 3.88 -15.70 -0.26
C CYS A 222 2.55 -14.93 -0.38
N LEU A 223 2.14 -14.23 0.68
CA LEU A 223 0.94 -13.39 0.67
C LEU A 223 1.08 -12.21 -0.32
N CYS A 224 2.25 -11.61 -0.42
CA CYS A 224 2.54 -10.58 -1.42
C CYS A 224 2.32 -11.12 -2.85
N LEU A 225 2.90 -12.26 -3.18
CA LEU A 225 2.71 -12.92 -4.47
C LEU A 225 1.24 -13.29 -4.72
N LEU A 226 0.56 -13.79 -3.68
CA LEU A 226 -0.86 -14.17 -3.75
C LEU A 226 -1.73 -12.97 -4.11
N GLY A 227 -1.47 -11.77 -3.55
CA GLY A 227 -2.22 -10.55 -3.88
C GLY A 227 -2.13 -10.20 -5.36
N PHE A 228 -0.93 -10.22 -5.96
CA PHE A 228 -0.74 -10.02 -7.40
C PHE A 228 -1.42 -11.11 -8.23
N PHE A 229 -1.27 -12.36 -7.83
CA PHE A 229 -1.84 -13.52 -8.52
C PHE A 229 -3.37 -13.46 -8.53
N LEU A 230 -4.00 -13.25 -7.38
CA LEU A 230 -5.45 -13.15 -7.29
C LEU A 230 -6.00 -11.94 -8.05
N GLY A 231 -5.32 -10.79 -7.97
CA GLY A 231 -5.68 -9.60 -8.74
C GLY A 231 -5.64 -9.85 -10.24
N TYR A 232 -4.61 -10.53 -10.74
CA TYR A 232 -4.51 -10.91 -12.15
C TYR A 232 -5.64 -11.86 -12.59
N TRP A 233 -5.82 -12.98 -11.87
CA TRP A 233 -6.75 -14.01 -12.29
C TRP A 233 -8.21 -13.61 -12.12
N ALA A 234 -8.57 -12.87 -11.05
CA ALA A 234 -9.94 -12.44 -10.84
C ALA A 234 -10.52 -11.67 -12.03
N VAL A 235 -9.73 -10.77 -12.62
CA VAL A 235 -10.18 -9.95 -13.76
C VAL A 235 -9.87 -10.56 -15.11
N ARG A 236 -8.84 -11.39 -15.20
CA ARG A 236 -8.54 -12.14 -16.42
C ARG A 236 -9.66 -13.13 -16.78
N LEU A 237 -10.23 -13.77 -15.76
CA LEU A 237 -11.38 -14.68 -15.92
C LEU A 237 -12.67 -13.94 -16.30
N LEU A 238 -12.79 -12.65 -15.95
CA LEU A 238 -13.91 -11.80 -16.34
C LEU A 238 -13.81 -11.26 -17.78
N GLY A 239 -12.70 -11.54 -18.48
CA GLY A 239 -12.51 -11.16 -19.87
C GLY A 239 -12.22 -9.68 -20.11
N TRP A 240 -11.74 -8.94 -19.09
CA TRP A 240 -11.43 -7.51 -19.22
C TRP A 240 -10.16 -7.24 -20.03
N ASP A 241 -10.03 -6.01 -20.50
CA ASP A 241 -8.88 -5.53 -21.26
C ASP A 241 -7.58 -5.59 -20.44
N PHE A 242 -6.46 -5.77 -21.13
CA PHE A 242 -5.18 -5.99 -20.47
C PHE A 242 -4.73 -4.84 -19.55
N PRO A 243 -4.89 -3.54 -19.92
CA PRO A 243 -4.62 -2.42 -19.02
C PRO A 243 -5.39 -2.49 -17.69
N THR A 244 -6.66 -2.90 -17.71
CA THR A 244 -7.46 -3.09 -16.50
C THR A 244 -6.97 -4.29 -15.69
N VAL A 245 -6.67 -5.42 -16.32
CA VAL A 245 -6.11 -6.62 -15.67
C VAL A 245 -4.80 -6.27 -14.95
N GLU A 246 -3.90 -5.58 -15.61
CA GLU A 246 -2.61 -5.15 -15.06
C GLU A 246 -2.80 -4.19 -13.88
N THR A 247 -3.71 -3.23 -14.00
CA THR A 247 -4.04 -2.29 -12.93
C THR A 247 -4.55 -3.01 -11.68
N VAL A 248 -5.50 -3.95 -11.85
CA VAL A 248 -6.06 -4.70 -10.72
C VAL A 248 -5.00 -5.60 -10.08
N ALA A 249 -4.15 -6.25 -10.87
CA ALA A 249 -3.05 -7.04 -10.33
C ALA A 249 -2.11 -6.18 -9.47
N ILE A 250 -1.71 -5.00 -9.96
CA ILE A 250 -0.80 -4.11 -9.24
C ILE A 250 -1.46 -3.55 -7.97
N THR A 251 -2.71 -3.04 -8.06
CA THR A 251 -3.39 -2.45 -6.90
C THR A 251 -3.71 -3.49 -5.83
N SER A 252 -4.04 -4.73 -6.21
CA SER A 252 -4.31 -5.81 -5.27
C SER A 252 -3.06 -6.37 -4.59
N GLY A 253 -1.89 -6.31 -5.25
CA GLY A 253 -0.62 -6.78 -4.70
C GLY A 253 0.11 -5.76 -3.85
N MET A 254 -0.12 -4.47 -4.06
CA MET A 254 0.61 -3.40 -3.37
C MET A 254 -0.17 -2.85 -2.17
N ARG A 255 0.49 -2.77 -1.01
CA ARG A 255 -0.06 -2.25 0.25
C ARG A 255 0.66 -0.99 0.71
N ASN A 256 -0.06 -0.12 1.40
CA ASN A 256 0.51 1.06 2.07
C ASN A 256 1.16 0.65 3.41
N ILE A 257 2.29 -0.02 3.30
CA ILE A 257 3.01 -0.59 4.44
C ILE A 257 3.38 0.48 5.48
N SER A 258 3.67 1.72 5.03
CA SER A 258 3.98 2.81 5.97
C SER A 258 2.81 3.11 6.90
N ALA A 259 1.57 3.07 6.40
CA ALA A 259 0.38 3.21 7.24
C ALA A 259 0.26 2.06 8.23
N GLY A 260 0.43 0.83 7.76
CA GLY A 260 0.38 -0.37 8.60
C GLY A 260 1.42 -0.34 9.72
N ALA A 261 2.66 0.06 9.41
CA ALA A 261 3.73 0.11 10.38
C ALA A 261 3.53 1.20 11.44
N VAL A 262 3.00 2.38 11.06
CA VAL A 262 2.63 3.44 12.03
C VAL A 262 1.53 2.94 12.96
N LEU A 263 0.50 2.26 12.42
CA LEU A 263 -0.56 1.66 13.24
C LEU A 263 -0.04 0.54 14.13
N ALA A 264 0.83 -0.33 13.60
CA ALA A 264 1.44 -1.41 14.38
C ALA A 264 2.19 -0.86 15.60
N GLN A 265 2.97 0.19 15.43
CA GLN A 265 3.72 0.83 16.52
C GLN A 265 2.83 1.52 17.53
N ALA A 266 1.72 2.13 17.09
CA ALA A 266 0.86 2.93 17.95
C ALA A 266 -0.13 2.08 18.79
N TYR A 267 -0.59 0.96 18.24
CA TYR A 267 -1.74 0.23 18.77
C TYR A 267 -1.49 -1.22 19.17
N PHE A 268 -0.29 -1.78 18.84
CA PHE A 268 -0.06 -3.20 18.98
C PHE A 268 1.29 -3.52 19.68
N PRO A 269 1.42 -4.70 20.28
CA PRO A 269 2.72 -5.22 20.73
C PRO A 269 3.74 -5.32 19.58
N GLY A 270 5.04 -5.26 19.91
CA GLY A 270 6.12 -5.19 18.92
C GLY A 270 6.14 -6.31 17.89
N ASP A 271 5.71 -7.52 18.25
CA ASP A 271 5.65 -8.67 17.33
C ASP A 271 4.75 -8.44 16.12
N VAL A 272 3.68 -7.63 16.28
CA VAL A 272 2.76 -7.25 15.20
C VAL A 272 3.44 -6.38 14.15
N LEU A 273 4.43 -5.58 14.54
CA LEU A 273 5.15 -4.70 13.62
C LEU A 273 6.02 -5.47 12.63
N PHE A 274 6.62 -6.61 13.03
CA PHE A 274 7.63 -7.30 12.23
C PHE A 274 7.13 -7.75 10.85
N PRO A 275 5.97 -8.45 10.71
CA PRO A 275 5.43 -8.80 9.39
C PRO A 275 5.23 -7.57 8.49
N VAL A 276 4.64 -6.52 9.04
CA VAL A 276 4.32 -5.28 8.31
C VAL A 276 5.59 -4.56 7.85
N ALA A 277 6.55 -4.35 8.75
CA ALA A 277 7.74 -3.57 8.45
C ALA A 277 8.77 -4.32 7.59
N PHE A 278 8.65 -5.64 7.44
CA PHE A 278 9.53 -6.45 6.59
C PHE A 278 9.13 -6.40 5.11
N SER A 279 7.85 -6.24 4.79
CA SER A 279 7.31 -6.20 3.42
C SER A 279 8.01 -5.25 2.45
N PRO A 280 8.43 -4.01 2.83
CA PRO A 280 9.09 -3.08 1.91
C PRO A 280 10.35 -3.63 1.28
N VAL A 281 11.02 -4.58 1.94
CA VAL A 281 12.29 -5.16 1.49
C VAL A 281 12.16 -5.79 0.11
N PHE A 282 11.03 -6.41 -0.18
CA PHE A 282 10.83 -7.12 -1.46
C PHE A 282 9.68 -6.57 -2.31
N LEU A 283 8.74 -5.81 -1.73
CA LEU A 283 7.52 -5.38 -2.44
C LEU A 283 7.81 -4.68 -3.77
N GLN A 284 8.75 -3.73 -3.77
CA GLN A 284 9.07 -2.97 -4.99
C GLN A 284 9.75 -3.85 -6.06
N ALA A 285 10.66 -4.74 -5.64
CA ALA A 285 11.32 -5.67 -6.55
C ALA A 285 10.33 -6.69 -7.13
N THR A 286 9.43 -7.21 -6.29
CA THR A 286 8.36 -8.13 -6.70
C THR A 286 7.43 -7.44 -7.69
N THR A 287 7.01 -6.19 -7.43
CA THR A 287 6.15 -5.44 -8.35
C THR A 287 6.85 -5.25 -9.71
N ALA A 288 8.13 -4.87 -9.73
CA ALA A 288 8.89 -4.73 -10.96
C ALA A 288 8.96 -6.05 -11.76
N PHE A 289 9.20 -7.17 -11.05
CA PHE A 289 9.23 -8.49 -11.67
C PHE A 289 7.86 -8.88 -12.24
N ILE A 290 6.77 -8.69 -11.47
CA ILE A 290 5.40 -9.00 -11.90
C ILE A 290 5.00 -8.18 -13.12
N VAL A 291 5.25 -6.86 -13.12
CA VAL A 291 4.98 -5.99 -14.27
C VAL A 291 5.71 -6.51 -15.52
N LYS A 292 7.02 -6.84 -15.40
CA LYS A 292 7.79 -7.42 -16.50
C LYS A 292 7.22 -8.77 -16.96
N ALA A 293 6.84 -9.63 -16.05
CA ALA A 293 6.26 -10.94 -16.34
C ALA A 293 4.90 -10.81 -17.06
N LEU A 294 4.02 -9.92 -16.60
CA LEU A 294 2.72 -9.65 -17.23
C LEU A 294 2.90 -9.13 -18.66
N ARG A 295 3.81 -8.19 -18.88
CA ARG A 295 4.14 -7.66 -20.21
C ARG A 295 4.78 -8.70 -21.16
N ALA A 296 5.43 -9.72 -20.62
CA ALA A 296 5.99 -10.84 -21.41
C ALA A 296 4.91 -11.86 -21.83
N THR A 297 3.70 -11.82 -21.29
CA THR A 297 2.58 -12.69 -21.70
C THR A 297 2.10 -12.37 -23.13
N LYS A 298 1.38 -13.31 -23.78
CA LYS A 298 0.77 -13.05 -25.08
C LYS A 298 -0.14 -11.81 -25.10
N PRO A 299 -1.09 -11.64 -24.11
CA PRO A 299 -1.91 -10.44 -24.03
C PRO A 299 -1.09 -9.16 -23.81
N GLY A 300 -0.06 -9.21 -22.97
CA GLY A 300 0.81 -8.06 -22.72
C GLY A 300 1.59 -7.60 -23.95
N ARG A 301 2.13 -8.53 -24.74
CA ARG A 301 2.80 -8.22 -26.01
C ARG A 301 1.84 -7.67 -27.06
N ALA A 302 0.61 -8.21 -27.13
CA ALA A 302 -0.42 -7.71 -28.04
C ALA A 302 -0.84 -6.28 -27.70
N ASP A 303 -1.05 -5.97 -26.40
CA ASP A 303 -1.36 -4.61 -25.94
C ASP A 303 -0.20 -3.64 -26.25
N GLN A 304 1.04 -4.05 -26.04
CA GLN A 304 2.21 -3.22 -26.36
C GLN A 304 2.29 -2.91 -27.85
N ALA A 305 2.10 -3.89 -28.71
CA ALA A 305 2.12 -3.71 -30.16
C ALA A 305 1.00 -2.75 -30.62
N ALA A 306 -0.20 -2.90 -30.06
CA ALA A 306 -1.32 -2.00 -30.36
C ALA A 306 -1.06 -0.56 -29.89
N TRP A 307 -0.37 -0.38 -28.76
CA TRP A 307 0.01 0.94 -28.28
C TRP A 307 1.06 1.59 -29.19
N GLU A 308 2.11 0.84 -29.59
CA GLU A 308 3.16 1.32 -30.49
C GLU A 308 2.59 1.74 -31.85
N ALA A 309 1.64 0.97 -32.39
CA ALA A 309 0.94 1.32 -33.63
C ALA A 309 0.18 2.65 -33.51
N ARG A 310 -0.58 2.85 -32.38
CA ARG A 310 -1.28 4.11 -32.13
C ARG A 310 -0.33 5.32 -32.01
N GLN A 311 0.85 5.13 -31.41
CA GLN A 311 1.85 6.19 -31.31
C GLN A 311 2.44 6.54 -32.69
N ALA A 312 2.75 5.54 -33.52
CA ALA A 312 3.23 5.77 -34.88
C ALA A 312 2.23 6.55 -35.73
N GLU A 313 0.93 6.21 -35.64
CA GLU A 313 -0.15 6.94 -36.33
C GLU A 313 -0.28 8.39 -35.84
N ALA A 314 -0.12 8.63 -34.53
CA ALA A 314 -0.18 9.97 -33.94
C ALA A 314 0.99 10.86 -34.35
N HIS A 315 2.18 10.30 -34.59
CA HIS A 315 3.36 11.04 -35.08
C HIS A 315 3.34 11.28 -36.60
N ALA A 316 2.54 10.50 -37.33
CA ALA A 316 2.41 10.65 -38.80
C ALA A 316 1.36 11.72 -39.22
N ARG A 317 0.56 12.20 -38.26
CA ARG A 317 -0.43 13.31 -38.42
C ARG A 317 0.16 14.62 -37.98
#